data_eaf9963aaa6b06d0b1285ec5ed0672f6
#
_entry.id   eaf9963aaa6b06d0b1285ec5ed0672f6
#
_cell.length_a   1.000
_cell.length_b   1.000
_cell.length_c   1.000
_cell.angle_alpha   90.00
_cell.angle_beta   90.00
_cell.angle_gamma   90.00
#
_symmetry.space_group_name_H-M   'P 1'
#
loop_
_entity.id
_entity.type
_entity.pdbx_description
1 polymer ?
#
loop_
_entity_poly.entity_id
_entity_poly.type
_entity_poly.pdbx_seq_one_letter_code
_entity_poly.pdbx_strand_id
1 'polypeptide(L)'
;MAPLAAKGPVLVHFFDFSQLNSVRTLPYVNEWYRRYHDEGLSVIGVQAARFEFGTDPEVVTSGLERLGVEFPVMIDDGLALWHMYGCEGWPSLFLWGRGGLLKWFQFGEGDYKSSEEAIQEQLRGADTESDLPEPMAPIRPTDVEGIEVIAPGAELIPVEGRAWTRTEDGGVFDVEYEGGGVHTTASGKGTLLLALDGDPIAPVEIDGPGLYTLAEHETHGSHRIEIALDGDPEIWSVSFSPSAT
;
A
#
# COMPACT_ATOMS: atom_id res chain seq x y z
N MET A 1 -19.97 8.47 8.68
CA MET A 1 -20.25 7.05 9.00
C MET A 1 -21.73 6.74 9.15
N ALA A 2 -22.44 7.28 10.15
CA ALA A 2 -23.84 6.88 10.44
C ALA A 2 -24.80 6.86 9.23
N PRO A 3 -24.82 7.86 8.33
CA PRO A 3 -25.70 7.85 7.16
C PRO A 3 -25.36 6.75 6.14
N LEU A 4 -24.09 6.39 5.99
CA LEU A 4 -23.64 5.30 5.09
C LEU A 4 -23.95 3.94 5.69
N ALA A 5 -23.61 3.73 6.97
CA ALA A 5 -23.89 2.48 7.67
C ALA A 5 -25.39 2.18 7.81
N ALA A 6 -26.27 3.16 7.62
CA ALA A 6 -27.72 2.93 7.52
C ALA A 6 -28.12 2.28 6.18
N LYS A 7 -27.32 2.44 5.12
CA LYS A 7 -27.61 1.90 3.78
C LYS A 7 -27.01 0.50 3.57
N GLY A 8 -25.82 0.26 4.10
CA GLY A 8 -25.10 -1.00 3.92
C GLY A 8 -23.82 -1.05 4.74
N PRO A 9 -23.00 -2.11 4.58
CA PRO A 9 -21.70 -2.17 5.20
C PRO A 9 -20.76 -1.08 4.63
N VAL A 10 -19.81 -0.62 5.46
CA VAL A 10 -18.82 0.40 5.10
C VAL A 10 -17.43 -0.13 5.40
N LEU A 11 -16.59 -0.23 4.38
CA LEU A 11 -15.17 -0.52 4.51
C LEU A 11 -14.41 0.80 4.55
N VAL A 12 -13.66 1.03 5.62
CA VAL A 12 -12.74 2.16 5.76
C VAL A 12 -11.32 1.63 5.64
N HIS A 13 -10.59 2.15 4.66
CA HIS A 13 -9.22 1.74 4.34
C HIS A 13 -8.25 2.89 4.60
N PHE A 14 -7.51 2.81 5.70
CA PHE A 14 -6.39 3.71 5.97
C PHE A 14 -5.16 3.21 5.23
N PHE A 15 -4.55 4.08 4.44
CA PHE A 15 -3.40 3.74 3.61
C PHE A 15 -2.51 4.96 3.36
N ASP A 16 -1.32 4.74 2.85
CA ASP A 16 -0.46 5.75 2.26
C ASP A 16 -0.09 5.30 0.83
N PHE A 17 -0.38 6.14 -0.17
CA PHE A 17 -0.17 5.81 -1.59
C PHE A 17 1.30 5.59 -1.96
N SER A 18 2.23 5.91 -1.06
CA SER A 18 3.67 5.73 -1.24
C SER A 18 4.27 4.61 -0.37
N GLN A 19 3.43 3.92 0.45
CA GLN A 19 3.89 2.85 1.32
C GLN A 19 3.62 1.48 0.71
N LEU A 20 4.62 0.60 0.69
CA LEU A 20 4.63 -0.67 -0.02
C LEU A 20 3.40 -1.54 0.29
N ASN A 21 3.13 -1.85 1.55
CA ASN A 21 2.04 -2.75 1.93
C ASN A 21 0.66 -2.14 1.60
N SER A 22 0.54 -0.80 1.69
CA SER A 22 -0.66 -0.08 1.25
C SER A 22 -0.87 -0.25 -0.26
N VAL A 23 0.16 0.00 -1.06
CA VAL A 23 0.10 -0.13 -2.52
C VAL A 23 -0.21 -1.57 -2.94
N ARG A 24 0.37 -2.56 -2.25
CA ARG A 24 0.07 -3.98 -2.49
C ARG A 24 -1.37 -4.37 -2.14
N THR A 25 -2.02 -3.66 -1.22
CA THR A 25 -3.41 -3.91 -0.82
C THR A 25 -4.44 -3.24 -1.74
N LEU A 26 -4.10 -2.12 -2.38
CA LEU A 26 -5.01 -1.35 -3.23
C LEU A 26 -5.72 -2.16 -4.32
N PRO A 27 -5.07 -3.09 -5.06
CA PRO A 27 -5.75 -3.89 -6.08
C PRO A 27 -6.92 -4.71 -5.52
N TYR A 28 -6.81 -5.23 -4.30
CA TYR A 28 -7.89 -5.95 -3.61
C TYR A 28 -9.04 -5.02 -3.25
N VAL A 29 -8.74 -3.86 -2.66
CA VAL A 29 -9.77 -2.89 -2.25
C VAL A 29 -10.51 -2.32 -3.45
N ASN A 30 -9.81 -2.05 -4.57
CA ASN A 30 -10.42 -1.65 -5.83
C ASN A 30 -11.38 -2.72 -6.37
N GLU A 31 -10.94 -3.98 -6.36
CA GLU A 31 -11.78 -5.07 -6.86
C GLU A 31 -12.99 -5.31 -5.96
N TRP A 32 -12.85 -5.22 -4.64
CA TRP A 32 -14.01 -5.28 -3.73
C TRP A 32 -14.98 -4.12 -3.96
N TYR A 33 -14.47 -2.91 -4.24
CA TYR A 33 -15.31 -1.78 -4.61
C TYR A 33 -16.09 -2.07 -5.90
N ARG A 34 -15.45 -2.53 -6.96
CA ARG A 34 -16.08 -2.87 -8.24
C ARG A 34 -17.15 -3.96 -8.09
N ARG A 35 -16.84 -5.01 -7.35
CA ARG A 35 -17.71 -6.19 -7.17
C ARG A 35 -18.93 -5.90 -6.31
N TYR A 36 -18.78 -5.09 -5.29
CA TYR A 36 -19.76 -5.02 -4.21
C TYR A 36 -20.39 -3.63 -4.02
N HIS A 37 -19.98 -2.62 -4.79
CA HIS A 37 -20.57 -1.29 -4.69
C HIS A 37 -22.06 -1.30 -5.00
N ASP A 38 -22.45 -1.95 -6.10
CA ASP A 38 -23.87 -2.08 -6.50
C ASP A 38 -24.67 -3.02 -5.57
N GLU A 39 -23.98 -3.90 -4.85
CA GLU A 39 -24.54 -4.77 -3.81
C GLU A 39 -24.70 -4.05 -2.46
N GLY A 40 -24.27 -2.81 -2.35
CA GLY A 40 -24.45 -1.94 -1.19
C GLY A 40 -23.22 -1.75 -0.29
N LEU A 41 -22.04 -2.25 -0.69
CA LEU A 41 -20.79 -1.91 0.00
C LEU A 41 -20.41 -0.45 -0.29
N SER A 42 -20.15 0.33 0.75
CA SER A 42 -19.46 1.59 0.63
C SER A 42 -17.98 1.41 0.99
N VAL A 43 -17.08 1.89 0.14
CA VAL A 43 -15.64 1.93 0.44
C VAL A 43 -15.20 3.39 0.58
N ILE A 44 -14.44 3.68 1.63
CA ILE A 44 -13.85 4.99 1.89
C ILE A 44 -12.36 4.79 2.14
N GLY A 45 -11.52 5.36 1.28
CA GLY A 45 -10.11 5.49 1.52
C GLY A 45 -9.79 6.66 2.43
N VAL A 46 -8.82 6.47 3.31
CA VAL A 46 -8.25 7.52 4.16
C VAL A 46 -6.76 7.54 3.92
N GLN A 47 -6.31 8.53 3.15
CA GLN A 47 -4.89 8.78 2.93
C GLN A 47 -4.31 9.33 4.23
N ALA A 48 -3.56 8.51 4.94
CA ALA A 48 -2.88 8.82 6.19
C ALA A 48 -1.37 8.92 5.91
N ALA A 49 -0.91 10.14 5.64
CA ALA A 49 0.42 10.39 5.11
C ALA A 49 1.54 10.07 6.11
N ARG A 50 2.55 9.33 5.67
CA ARG A 50 3.80 9.10 6.39
C ARG A 50 4.80 10.24 6.18
N PHE A 51 4.76 10.87 5.01
CA PHE A 51 5.65 11.94 4.61
C PHE A 51 4.84 13.18 4.21
N GLU A 52 5.43 14.37 4.35
CA GLU A 52 4.75 15.65 4.17
C GLU A 52 4.08 15.82 2.79
N PHE A 53 4.67 15.30 1.72
CA PHE A 53 4.09 15.39 0.37
C PHE A 53 2.74 14.65 0.27
N GLY A 54 2.49 13.66 1.11
CA GLY A 54 1.25 12.87 1.13
C GLY A 54 0.05 13.61 1.73
N THR A 55 0.21 14.88 2.17
CA THR A 55 -0.88 15.75 2.62
C THR A 55 -1.32 16.76 1.56
N ASP A 56 -0.54 16.93 0.47
CA ASP A 56 -0.88 17.82 -0.63
C ASP A 56 -1.97 17.19 -1.52
N PRO A 57 -3.15 17.84 -1.68
CA PRO A 57 -4.26 17.28 -2.46
C PRO A 57 -3.93 17.00 -3.94
N GLU A 58 -3.10 17.81 -4.58
CA GLU A 58 -2.72 17.62 -5.99
C GLU A 58 -1.80 16.42 -6.13
N VAL A 59 -0.83 16.29 -5.23
CA VAL A 59 0.09 15.14 -5.17
C VAL A 59 -0.67 13.85 -4.89
N VAL A 60 -1.56 13.86 -3.90
CA VAL A 60 -2.39 12.69 -3.55
C VAL A 60 -3.26 12.29 -4.75
N THR A 61 -3.94 13.25 -5.39
CA THR A 61 -4.79 12.97 -6.57
C THR A 61 -3.98 12.30 -7.67
N SER A 62 -2.82 12.85 -8.03
CA SER A 62 -1.93 12.28 -9.05
C SER A 62 -1.44 10.88 -8.67
N GLY A 63 -1.09 10.66 -7.41
CA GLY A 63 -0.68 9.35 -6.89
C GLY A 63 -1.80 8.31 -6.98
N LEU A 64 -3.02 8.69 -6.60
CA LEU A 64 -4.20 7.83 -6.67
C LEU A 64 -4.58 7.47 -8.11
N GLU A 65 -4.52 8.43 -9.04
CA GLU A 65 -4.76 8.21 -10.47
C GLU A 65 -3.73 7.21 -11.05
N ARG A 66 -2.45 7.37 -10.73
CA ARG A 66 -1.38 6.45 -11.16
C ARG A 66 -1.59 5.04 -10.63
N LEU A 67 -2.09 4.89 -9.41
CA LEU A 67 -2.40 3.60 -8.78
C LEU A 67 -3.78 3.04 -9.17
N GLY A 68 -4.55 3.76 -9.99
CA GLY A 68 -5.87 3.35 -10.44
C GLY A 68 -6.91 3.20 -9.33
N VAL A 69 -6.85 4.05 -8.30
CA VAL A 69 -7.81 4.03 -7.19
C VAL A 69 -9.16 4.55 -7.67
N GLU A 70 -10.24 3.77 -7.48
CA GLU A 70 -11.58 4.06 -8.01
C GLU A 70 -12.58 4.47 -6.93
N PHE A 71 -12.31 4.16 -5.68
CA PHE A 71 -13.19 4.51 -4.55
C PHE A 71 -12.87 5.92 -4.01
N PRO A 72 -13.84 6.58 -3.33
CA PRO A 72 -13.63 7.88 -2.73
C PRO A 72 -12.53 7.87 -1.67
N VAL A 73 -11.64 8.86 -1.72
CA VAL A 73 -10.54 9.04 -0.77
C VAL A 73 -10.61 10.40 -0.11
N MET A 74 -10.36 10.44 1.18
CA MET A 74 -10.14 11.67 1.96
C MET A 74 -8.71 11.70 2.50
N ILE A 75 -8.18 12.89 2.71
CA ILE A 75 -6.86 13.09 3.32
C ILE A 75 -7.04 13.30 4.82
N ASP A 76 -6.31 12.53 5.62
CA ASP A 76 -6.25 12.67 7.07
C ASP A 76 -5.05 13.53 7.45
N ASP A 77 -5.23 14.84 7.35
CA ASP A 77 -4.19 15.80 7.75
C ASP A 77 -3.94 15.73 9.26
N GLY A 78 -2.67 15.54 9.63
CA GLY A 78 -2.24 15.39 11.01
C GLY A 78 -2.63 14.06 11.68
N LEU A 79 -3.04 13.04 10.91
CA LEU A 79 -3.35 11.69 11.39
C LEU A 79 -4.45 11.63 12.48
N ALA A 80 -5.40 12.58 12.45
CA ALA A 80 -6.44 12.68 13.47
C ALA A 80 -7.39 11.46 13.46
N LEU A 81 -7.84 11.05 12.27
CA LEU A 81 -8.67 9.84 12.11
C LEU A 81 -7.86 8.57 12.38
N TRP A 82 -6.61 8.53 11.91
CA TRP A 82 -5.69 7.43 12.19
C TRP A 82 -5.62 7.10 13.68
N HIS A 83 -5.36 8.12 14.51
CA HIS A 83 -5.30 7.94 15.96
C HIS A 83 -6.66 7.62 16.58
N MET A 84 -7.74 8.22 16.08
CA MET A 84 -9.10 7.97 16.56
C MET A 84 -9.52 6.51 16.33
N TYR A 85 -9.11 5.90 15.22
CA TYR A 85 -9.40 4.51 14.88
C TYR A 85 -8.45 3.52 15.56
N GLY A 86 -7.37 3.99 16.20
CA GLY A 86 -6.36 3.14 16.80
C GLY A 86 -5.54 2.35 15.79
N CYS A 87 -5.28 2.94 14.62
CA CYS A 87 -4.43 2.31 13.61
C CYS A 87 -3.00 2.14 14.14
N GLU A 88 -2.37 0.99 13.89
CA GLU A 88 -1.03 0.64 14.36
C GLU A 88 -0.03 0.52 13.20
N GLY A 89 -0.50 0.51 11.95
CA GLY A 89 0.34 0.36 10.75
C GLY A 89 -0.41 0.60 9.45
N TRP A 90 0.32 0.63 8.36
CA TRP A 90 -0.19 0.76 7.00
C TRP A 90 -0.13 -0.57 6.26
N PRO A 91 -1.24 -1.00 5.60
CA PRO A 91 -2.58 -0.44 5.69
C PRO A 91 -3.31 -0.83 6.99
N SER A 92 -4.46 -0.18 7.26
CA SER A 92 -5.43 -0.63 8.26
C SER A 92 -6.83 -0.62 7.65
N LEU A 93 -7.58 -1.71 7.82
CA LEU A 93 -8.93 -1.87 7.30
C LEU A 93 -9.91 -2.04 8.45
N PHE A 94 -11.08 -1.40 8.32
CA PHE A 94 -12.18 -1.52 9.28
C PHE A 94 -13.49 -1.70 8.54
N LEU A 95 -14.17 -2.82 8.76
CA LEU A 95 -15.48 -3.11 8.18
C LEU A 95 -16.57 -2.86 9.23
N TRP A 96 -17.42 -1.90 8.93
CA TRP A 96 -18.59 -1.56 9.73
C TRP A 96 -19.83 -2.17 9.09
N GLY A 97 -20.59 -2.96 9.85
CA GLY A 97 -21.87 -3.50 9.40
C GLY A 97 -22.99 -2.47 9.45
N ARG A 98 -24.17 -2.85 8.96
CA ARG A 98 -25.40 -2.06 9.09
C ARG A 98 -25.63 -1.68 10.55
N GLY A 99 -26.00 -0.42 10.79
CA GLY A 99 -26.17 0.13 12.15
C GLY A 99 -24.88 0.60 12.81
N GLY A 100 -23.72 0.53 12.14
CA GLY A 100 -22.47 1.14 12.58
C GLY A 100 -21.75 0.35 13.68
N LEU A 101 -21.89 -0.97 13.71
CA LEU A 101 -21.09 -1.86 14.55
C LEU A 101 -19.86 -2.34 13.79
N LEU A 102 -18.68 -2.25 14.41
CA LEU A 102 -17.45 -2.83 13.86
C LEU A 102 -17.59 -4.36 13.79
N LYS A 103 -17.36 -4.93 12.62
CA LYS A 103 -17.53 -6.36 12.32
C LYS A 103 -16.21 -7.06 12.01
N TRP A 104 -15.29 -6.36 11.37
CA TRP A 104 -14.00 -6.88 10.99
C TRP A 104 -12.97 -5.75 11.03
N PHE A 105 -11.73 -6.08 11.33
CA PHE A 105 -10.60 -5.18 11.14
C PHE A 105 -9.34 -5.99 10.83
N GLN A 106 -8.43 -5.39 10.08
CA GLN A 106 -7.13 -5.94 9.72
C GLN A 106 -6.07 -4.85 9.83
N PHE A 107 -4.96 -5.14 10.47
CA PHE A 107 -3.77 -4.30 10.49
C PHE A 107 -2.68 -4.94 9.63
N GLY A 108 -2.07 -4.13 8.76
CA GLY A 108 -1.07 -4.60 7.82
C GLY A 108 -1.65 -5.26 6.57
N GLU A 109 -0.74 -5.71 5.72
CA GLU A 109 -1.02 -6.43 4.47
C GLU A 109 -1.42 -7.89 4.76
N GLY A 110 -2.26 -8.47 3.88
CA GLY A 110 -2.62 -9.89 3.93
C GLY A 110 -4.09 -10.14 4.28
N ASP A 111 -4.40 -11.40 4.61
CA ASP A 111 -5.75 -11.88 4.98
C ASP A 111 -6.87 -11.43 4.03
N TYR A 112 -6.55 -11.31 2.72
CA TYR A 112 -7.47 -10.77 1.71
C TYR A 112 -8.73 -11.60 1.55
N LYS A 113 -8.60 -12.93 1.56
CA LYS A 113 -9.76 -13.85 1.48
C LYS A 113 -10.69 -13.66 2.68
N SER A 114 -10.15 -13.68 3.91
CA SER A 114 -10.92 -13.48 5.13
C SER A 114 -11.61 -12.12 5.16
N SER A 115 -10.93 -11.08 4.66
CA SER A 115 -11.49 -9.73 4.52
C SER A 115 -12.66 -9.71 3.55
N GLU A 116 -12.54 -10.36 2.38
CA GLU A 116 -13.63 -10.44 1.39
C GLU A 116 -14.80 -11.28 1.91
N GLU A 117 -14.54 -12.40 2.56
CA GLU A 117 -15.58 -13.22 3.21
C GLU A 117 -16.34 -12.43 4.27
N ALA A 118 -15.67 -11.61 5.08
CA ALA A 118 -16.32 -10.72 6.03
C ALA A 118 -17.20 -9.66 5.35
N ILE A 119 -16.75 -9.09 4.22
CA ILE A 119 -17.57 -8.17 3.41
C ILE A 119 -18.81 -8.87 2.91
N GLN A 120 -18.69 -10.06 2.32
CA GLN A 120 -19.81 -10.85 1.82
C GLN A 120 -20.80 -11.23 2.91
N GLU A 121 -20.30 -11.61 4.11
CA GLU A 121 -21.17 -11.90 5.26
C GLU A 121 -22.04 -10.69 5.63
N GLN A 122 -21.45 -9.48 5.64
CA GLN A 122 -22.20 -8.26 5.96
C GLN A 122 -23.19 -7.84 4.85
N LEU A 123 -22.89 -8.14 3.59
CA LEU A 123 -23.78 -7.91 2.45
C LEU A 123 -24.97 -8.86 2.46
N ARG A 124 -24.74 -10.15 2.70
CA ARG A 124 -25.83 -11.13 2.82
C ARG A 124 -26.78 -10.79 3.97
N GLY A 125 -26.25 -10.35 5.12
CA GLY A 125 -27.06 -9.91 6.27
C GLY A 125 -28.22 -10.85 6.60
N ALA A 126 -29.45 -10.31 6.61
CA ALA A 126 -30.67 -11.09 6.82
C ALA A 126 -31.20 -11.72 5.51
N ASP A 127 -30.70 -11.34 4.35
CA ASP A 127 -31.09 -11.84 3.03
C ASP A 127 -30.00 -12.80 2.51
N THR A 128 -30.13 -14.07 2.87
CA THR A 128 -29.14 -15.11 2.57
C THR A 128 -29.18 -15.58 1.11
N GLU A 129 -30.10 -15.07 0.28
CA GLU A 129 -30.28 -15.47 -1.12
C GLU A 129 -29.51 -14.57 -2.12
N SER A 130 -28.75 -13.55 -1.66
CA SER A 130 -27.94 -12.76 -2.58
C SER A 130 -26.84 -13.62 -3.22
N ASP A 131 -26.87 -13.70 -4.55
CA ASP A 131 -25.92 -14.47 -5.36
C ASP A 131 -24.64 -13.64 -5.57
N LEU A 132 -23.83 -13.55 -4.50
CA LEU A 132 -22.55 -12.84 -4.56
C LEU A 132 -21.52 -13.71 -5.30
N PRO A 133 -20.57 -13.08 -6.05
CA PRO A 133 -19.52 -13.82 -6.74
C PRO A 133 -18.62 -14.57 -5.75
N GLU A 134 -17.97 -15.64 -6.22
CA GLU A 134 -16.91 -16.29 -5.44
C GLU A 134 -15.82 -15.26 -5.06
N PRO A 135 -15.20 -15.41 -3.88
CA PRO A 135 -14.06 -14.57 -3.50
C PRO A 135 -12.98 -14.54 -4.57
N MET A 136 -12.32 -13.41 -4.74
CA MET A 136 -11.29 -13.28 -5.77
C MET A 136 -10.11 -14.20 -5.52
N ALA A 137 -9.49 -14.65 -6.61
CA ALA A 137 -8.26 -15.40 -6.54
C ALA A 137 -7.10 -14.52 -6.02
N PRO A 138 -6.12 -15.10 -5.32
CA PRO A 138 -4.92 -14.39 -4.91
C PRO A 138 -4.21 -13.75 -6.11
N ILE A 139 -3.76 -12.50 -5.95
CA ILE A 139 -3.04 -11.78 -7.02
C ILE A 139 -1.57 -12.22 -7.07
N ARG A 140 -0.98 -12.51 -5.92
CA ARG A 140 0.44 -12.89 -5.79
C ARG A 140 0.58 -14.23 -5.10
N PRO A 141 1.69 -14.96 -5.32
CA PRO A 141 1.95 -16.21 -4.59
C PRO A 141 1.92 -16.04 -3.07
N THR A 142 2.41 -14.92 -2.55
CA THR A 142 2.39 -14.59 -1.11
C THR A 142 1.00 -14.39 -0.53
N ASP A 143 -0.03 -14.22 -1.36
CA ASP A 143 -1.40 -13.95 -0.93
C ASP A 143 -2.25 -15.23 -0.83
N VAL A 144 -1.68 -16.38 -1.20
CA VAL A 144 -2.34 -17.69 -1.14
C VAL A 144 -2.53 -18.10 0.32
N GLU A 145 -3.76 -18.44 0.69
CA GLU A 145 -4.07 -18.89 2.06
C GLU A 145 -3.25 -20.12 2.45
N GLY A 146 -2.59 -20.06 3.59
CA GLY A 146 -1.80 -21.17 4.15
C GLY A 146 -0.42 -21.33 3.53
N ILE A 147 0.00 -20.47 2.57
CA ILE A 147 1.37 -20.45 2.10
C ILE A 147 2.30 -19.92 3.21
N GLU A 148 3.49 -20.51 3.29
CA GLU A 148 4.53 -19.95 4.14
C GLU A 148 5.14 -18.72 3.46
N VAL A 149 5.05 -17.58 4.12
CA VAL A 149 5.59 -16.30 3.65
C VAL A 149 6.85 -15.97 4.42
N ILE A 150 7.93 -15.75 3.70
CA ILE A 150 9.18 -15.27 4.30
C ILE A 150 9.09 -13.75 4.42
N ALA A 151 9.12 -13.25 5.66
CA ALA A 151 9.12 -11.83 5.92
C ALA A 151 10.43 -11.19 5.42
N PRO A 152 10.35 -10.02 4.76
CA PRO A 152 11.53 -9.31 4.33
C PRO A 152 12.23 -8.60 5.49
N GLY A 153 13.39 -8.01 5.22
CA GLY A 153 14.04 -7.06 6.12
C GLY A 153 13.16 -5.86 6.46
N ALA A 154 13.51 -5.17 7.55
CA ALA A 154 12.80 -3.95 7.96
C ALA A 154 12.99 -2.82 6.92
N GLU A 155 11.96 -1.99 6.77
CA GLU A 155 12.07 -0.76 5.97
C GLU A 155 13.18 0.14 6.51
N LEU A 156 13.93 0.75 5.60
CA LEU A 156 15.01 1.67 5.90
C LEU A 156 14.56 3.10 5.61
N ILE A 157 14.76 3.99 6.58
CA ILE A 157 14.62 5.44 6.42
C ILE A 157 16.02 6.02 6.42
N PRO A 158 16.55 6.48 5.25
CA PRO A 158 17.94 6.88 5.13
C PRO A 158 18.32 8.04 6.05
N VAL A 159 17.39 9.00 6.21
CA VAL A 159 17.56 10.15 7.10
C VAL A 159 16.27 10.42 7.84
N GLU A 160 16.31 10.43 9.17
CA GLU A 160 15.13 10.69 9.98
C GLU A 160 14.56 12.10 9.71
N GLY A 161 13.26 12.17 9.41
CA GLY A 161 12.51 13.41 9.22
C GLY A 161 12.78 14.17 7.90
N ARG A 162 13.59 13.62 6.99
CA ARG A 162 13.82 14.22 5.67
C ARG A 162 14.21 13.19 4.61
N ALA A 163 14.11 13.56 3.34
CA ALA A 163 14.64 12.74 2.24
C ALA A 163 16.17 12.72 2.20
N TRP A 164 16.72 11.61 1.70
CA TRP A 164 18.08 11.55 1.23
C TRP A 164 18.16 12.12 -0.20
N THR A 165 19.06 13.04 -0.41
CA THR A 165 19.26 13.74 -1.68
C THR A 165 20.71 13.56 -2.15
N ARG A 166 20.96 13.89 -3.41
CA ARG A 166 22.32 13.88 -3.97
C ARG A 166 23.23 14.77 -3.14
N THR A 167 24.36 14.20 -2.70
CA THR A 167 25.45 14.96 -2.07
C THR A 167 26.36 15.60 -3.13
N GLU A 168 27.10 16.66 -2.77
CA GLU A 168 28.06 17.31 -3.66
C GLU A 168 29.11 16.33 -4.19
N ASP A 169 29.44 15.30 -3.45
CA ASP A 169 30.41 14.25 -3.78
C ASP A 169 29.80 13.13 -4.66
N GLY A 170 28.53 13.23 -5.06
CA GLY A 170 27.85 12.23 -5.88
C GLY A 170 27.58 10.91 -5.13
N GLY A 171 27.23 10.98 -3.85
CA GLY A 171 27.04 9.81 -2.99
C GLY A 171 26.12 8.75 -3.58
N VAL A 172 26.44 7.50 -3.31
CA VAL A 172 25.64 6.32 -3.64
C VAL A 172 24.99 5.83 -2.36
N PHE A 173 23.67 5.59 -2.41
CA PHE A 173 22.95 4.92 -1.34
C PHE A 173 23.06 3.42 -1.53
N ASP A 174 23.70 2.75 -0.59
CA ASP A 174 24.09 1.35 -0.68
C ASP A 174 23.38 0.56 0.43
N VAL A 175 22.63 -0.47 0.05
CA VAL A 175 21.79 -1.26 0.96
C VAL A 175 21.96 -2.74 0.71
N GLU A 176 22.32 -3.47 1.77
CA GLU A 176 22.17 -4.93 1.82
C GLU A 176 20.78 -5.26 2.39
N TYR A 177 20.04 -6.18 1.76
CA TYR A 177 18.70 -6.55 2.18
C TYR A 177 18.39 -8.02 1.93
N GLU A 178 17.32 -8.50 2.57
CA GLU A 178 16.71 -9.79 2.31
C GLU A 178 15.24 -9.58 1.93
N GLY A 179 14.80 -10.21 0.84
CA GLY A 179 13.41 -10.07 0.37
C GLY A 179 13.15 -10.64 -1.01
N GLY A 180 11.90 -10.54 -1.46
CA GLY A 180 11.43 -10.86 -2.81
C GLY A 180 11.48 -9.69 -3.77
N GLY A 181 11.94 -8.53 -3.31
CA GLY A 181 12.11 -7.32 -4.12
C GLY A 181 12.44 -6.12 -3.26
N VAL A 182 12.91 -5.06 -3.92
CA VAL A 182 13.27 -3.79 -3.30
C VAL A 182 12.53 -2.64 -3.98
N HIS A 183 12.00 -1.75 -3.15
CA HIS A 183 11.17 -0.61 -3.56
C HIS A 183 11.64 0.64 -2.83
N THR A 184 11.39 1.80 -3.40
CA THR A 184 11.67 3.07 -2.75
C THR A 184 10.47 3.99 -2.77
N THR A 185 10.23 4.68 -1.67
CA THR A 185 9.39 5.87 -1.66
C THR A 185 10.27 7.04 -2.06
N ALA A 186 9.93 7.67 -3.17
CA ALA A 186 10.70 8.77 -3.72
C ALA A 186 9.80 9.96 -4.10
N SER A 187 10.41 11.15 -4.21
CA SER A 187 9.80 12.39 -4.72
C SER A 187 10.80 13.15 -5.60
N GLY A 188 10.44 14.34 -6.04
CA GLY A 188 11.26 15.13 -6.96
C GLY A 188 11.19 14.64 -8.40
N LYS A 189 12.19 14.97 -9.21
CA LYS A 189 12.28 14.57 -10.62
C LYS A 189 13.70 14.22 -11.01
N GLY A 190 13.86 13.10 -11.72
CA GLY A 190 15.15 12.63 -12.19
C GLY A 190 15.17 11.12 -12.37
N THR A 191 16.36 10.55 -12.30
CA THR A 191 16.59 9.14 -12.58
C THR A 191 17.37 8.50 -11.43
N LEU A 192 16.92 7.31 -11.00
CA LEU A 192 17.70 6.44 -10.13
C LEU A 192 18.54 5.51 -10.99
N LEU A 193 19.86 5.67 -10.94
CA LEU A 193 20.81 4.77 -11.57
C LEU A 193 21.11 3.64 -10.59
N LEU A 194 20.90 2.39 -11.01
CA LEU A 194 20.87 1.24 -10.12
C LEU A 194 21.95 0.23 -10.47
N ALA A 195 22.55 -0.38 -9.43
CA ALA A 195 23.30 -1.63 -9.57
C ALA A 195 22.82 -2.63 -8.54
N LEU A 196 22.57 -3.86 -8.97
CA LEU A 196 22.13 -4.99 -8.14
C LEU A 196 23.25 -6.02 -8.11
N ASP A 197 23.71 -6.36 -6.90
CA ASP A 197 24.82 -7.31 -6.66
C ASP A 197 26.11 -6.96 -7.43
N GLY A 198 26.32 -5.65 -7.71
CA GLY A 198 27.46 -5.12 -8.44
C GLY A 198 27.25 -4.99 -9.96
N ASP A 199 26.16 -5.49 -10.50
CA ASP A 199 25.83 -5.38 -11.92
C ASP A 199 24.82 -4.25 -12.17
N PRO A 200 25.06 -3.36 -13.16
CA PRO A 200 24.08 -2.33 -13.53
C PRO A 200 22.77 -2.94 -14.02
N ILE A 201 21.65 -2.42 -13.53
CA ILE A 201 20.30 -2.78 -13.97
C ILE A 201 19.59 -1.57 -14.58
N ALA A 202 18.36 -1.79 -15.09
CA ALA A 202 17.57 -0.73 -15.70
C ALA A 202 17.37 0.45 -14.72
N PRO A 203 17.59 1.69 -15.15
CA PRO A 203 17.33 2.86 -14.32
C PRO A 203 15.82 3.05 -14.10
N VAL A 204 15.46 3.77 -13.03
CA VAL A 204 14.08 4.11 -12.70
C VAL A 204 13.88 5.61 -12.77
N GLU A 205 12.92 6.03 -13.60
CA GLU A 205 12.53 7.44 -13.73
C GLU A 205 11.60 7.84 -12.59
N ILE A 206 11.92 8.97 -11.94
CA ILE A 206 11.09 9.59 -10.90
C ILE A 206 10.49 10.86 -11.49
N ASP A 207 9.17 10.93 -11.55
CA ASP A 207 8.43 12.09 -12.05
C ASP A 207 7.47 12.70 -11.02
N GLY A 208 7.63 12.34 -9.75
CA GLY A 208 6.87 12.86 -8.63
C GLY A 208 6.81 11.91 -7.43
N PRO A 209 6.11 12.31 -6.36
CA PRO A 209 6.01 11.49 -5.15
C PRO A 209 5.29 10.16 -5.37
N GLY A 210 5.83 9.08 -4.79
CA GLY A 210 5.23 7.76 -4.87
C GLY A 210 6.14 6.61 -4.49
N LEU A 211 5.61 5.39 -4.63
CA LEU A 211 6.37 4.16 -4.52
C LEU A 211 6.88 3.73 -5.90
N TYR A 212 8.14 3.37 -5.98
CA TYR A 212 8.82 2.90 -7.18
C TYR A 212 9.48 1.55 -6.93
N THR A 213 9.26 0.59 -7.81
CA THR A 213 9.95 -0.71 -7.76
C THR A 213 11.33 -0.58 -8.38
N LEU A 214 12.35 -0.99 -7.65
CA LEU A 214 13.75 -0.97 -8.11
C LEU A 214 14.17 -2.32 -8.67
N ALA A 215 13.82 -3.42 -7.99
CA ALA A 215 14.02 -4.78 -8.47
C ALA A 215 13.00 -5.73 -7.84
N GLU A 216 12.67 -6.82 -8.55
CA GLU A 216 11.87 -7.94 -8.06
C GLU A 216 12.65 -9.23 -8.29
N HIS A 217 12.49 -10.20 -7.38
CA HIS A 217 13.17 -11.49 -7.39
C HIS A 217 12.17 -12.64 -7.48
N GLU A 218 12.52 -13.70 -8.19
CA GLU A 218 11.69 -14.90 -8.29
C GLU A 218 11.62 -15.67 -6.96
N THR A 219 12.68 -15.56 -6.16
CA THR A 219 12.82 -16.25 -4.87
C THR A 219 13.35 -15.29 -3.81
N HIS A 220 13.11 -15.64 -2.55
CA HIS A 220 13.72 -14.92 -1.43
C HIS A 220 15.25 -15.04 -1.47
N GLY A 221 15.94 -13.92 -1.29
CA GLY A 221 17.40 -13.88 -1.30
C GLY A 221 17.98 -12.69 -0.57
N SER A 222 19.30 -12.77 -0.31
CA SER A 222 20.09 -11.65 0.17
C SER A 222 20.72 -10.97 -1.04
N HIS A 223 20.52 -9.67 -1.15
CA HIS A 223 20.96 -8.86 -2.26
C HIS A 223 21.57 -7.54 -1.77
N ARG A 224 22.31 -6.88 -2.63
CA ARG A 224 22.84 -5.55 -2.41
C ARG A 224 22.42 -4.64 -3.55
N ILE A 225 21.76 -3.51 -3.24
CA ILE A 225 21.41 -2.50 -4.22
C ILE A 225 22.18 -1.21 -3.97
N GLU A 226 22.75 -0.68 -5.04
CA GLU A 226 23.39 0.63 -5.06
C GLU A 226 22.51 1.60 -5.88
N ILE A 227 22.20 2.76 -5.31
CA ILE A 227 21.33 3.76 -5.92
C ILE A 227 22.11 5.08 -6.03
N ALA A 228 22.36 5.53 -7.25
CA ALA A 228 22.90 6.86 -7.52
C ALA A 228 21.80 7.75 -8.12
N LEU A 229 21.80 9.04 -7.75
CA LEU A 229 20.79 10.00 -8.19
C LEU A 229 21.32 10.82 -9.38
N ASP A 230 20.52 10.90 -10.46
CA ASP A 230 20.72 11.83 -11.57
C ASP A 230 19.51 12.77 -11.66
N GLY A 231 19.76 14.09 -11.68
CA GLY A 231 18.73 15.10 -11.47
C GLY A 231 18.50 15.38 -9.97
N ASP A 232 17.25 15.66 -9.61
CA ASP A 232 16.86 16.06 -8.26
C ASP A 232 15.82 15.10 -7.64
N PRO A 233 15.95 13.78 -7.77
CA PRO A 233 15.09 12.86 -7.02
C PRO A 233 15.49 12.82 -5.55
N GLU A 234 14.53 12.48 -4.70
CA GLU A 234 14.65 12.41 -3.25
C GLU A 234 14.18 11.04 -2.76
N ILE A 235 14.97 10.34 -1.96
CA ILE A 235 14.62 9.05 -1.36
C ILE A 235 14.18 9.24 0.08
N TRP A 236 12.94 8.82 0.38
CA TRP A 236 12.32 8.90 1.70
C TRP A 236 12.43 7.60 2.48
N SER A 237 12.26 6.47 1.79
CA SER A 237 12.43 5.14 2.40
C SER A 237 12.81 4.11 1.34
N VAL A 238 13.40 3.00 1.80
CA VAL A 238 13.61 1.79 1.01
C VAL A 238 12.93 0.63 1.73
N SER A 239 12.06 -0.07 1.05
CA SER A 239 11.24 -1.15 1.58
C SER A 239 11.39 -2.42 0.74
N PHE A 240 11.11 -3.57 1.36
CA PHE A 240 11.34 -4.87 0.76
C PHE A 240 10.04 -5.67 0.76
N SER A 241 9.77 -6.38 -0.35
CA SER A 241 8.59 -7.21 -0.46
C SER A 241 8.84 -8.62 0.10
N PRO A 242 7.80 -9.26 0.67
CA PRO A 242 7.88 -10.66 1.08
C PRO A 242 7.98 -11.60 -0.12
N SER A 243 8.39 -12.84 0.14
CA SER A 243 8.40 -13.93 -0.83
C SER A 243 7.59 -15.11 -0.34
N ALA A 244 7.05 -15.89 -1.26
CA ALA A 244 6.55 -17.23 -0.97
C ALA A 244 7.71 -18.25 -0.96
N THR A 245 7.60 -19.27 -0.10
CA THR A 245 8.55 -20.41 -0.09
C THR A 245 8.37 -21.33 -1.28
#